data_3c2e706db3b8f09f0b2be7ade27e5482
#
_entry.id   3c2e706db3b8f09f0b2be7ade27e5482
#
_cell.length_a   1.000
_cell.length_b   1.000
_cell.length_c   1.000
_cell.angle_alpha   90.00
_cell.angle_beta   90.00
_cell.angle_gamma   90.00
#
_symmetry.space_group_name_H-M   'P 1'
#
loop_
_entity.id
_entity.type
_entity.pdbx_description
1 polymer ?
#
loop_
_entity_poly.entity_id
_entity_poly.type
_entity_poly.pdbx_seq_one_letter_code
_entity_poly.pdbx_strand_id
1 'polypeptide(L)'
;MKFTIVGHLCLDVIHQTDGTETKSYGGIYFAVGALAGIASAADTIYPVFGVGENDFEPVRSLMAQYPNVDASGIFPFQGETNQVHLYYTDKESRTECSKHIAAPIPFSRIEPFLSVQGIFLDMISGSDITLDTLDQIRLAVRPKNTPIHIDMHCLTMGVGPDATRYRRPLSEWRRWCFMLNSVQMNEEEAAGFTVEQYNEEGLAKQMLPLMVNALCITRGAAGLTMFRQEHKRLIRNEFTGVPTGSKDPTGCGDVFGAAFLYQYCTSKNFEKAALFANEVAAANSLFSGSAEIGRLSRFKAPEAGGK
;
A
#
# COMPACT_ATOMS: atom_id res chain seq x y z
N MET A 1 -4.27 -10.57 -16.20
CA MET A 1 -3.17 -10.83 -15.23
C MET A 1 -3.75 -11.23 -13.88
N LYS A 2 -2.88 -11.66 -12.94
CA LYS A 2 -3.28 -11.95 -11.56
C LYS A 2 -2.39 -11.16 -10.60
N PHE A 3 -2.96 -10.67 -9.52
CA PHE A 3 -2.25 -9.87 -8.51
C PHE A 3 -2.60 -10.33 -7.12
N THR A 4 -1.64 -10.28 -6.20
CA THR A 4 -1.88 -10.50 -4.78
C THR A 4 -1.59 -9.22 -4.03
N ILE A 5 -2.49 -8.82 -3.16
CA ILE A 5 -2.32 -7.69 -2.24
C ILE A 5 -2.36 -8.26 -0.82
N VAL A 6 -1.31 -8.02 -0.05
CA VAL A 6 -1.17 -8.50 1.32
C VAL A 6 -1.02 -7.31 2.25
N GLY A 7 -1.78 -7.28 3.32
CA GLY A 7 -1.74 -6.22 4.34
C GLY A 7 -2.92 -6.38 5.29
N HIS A 8 -3.06 -5.50 6.26
CA HIS A 8 -4.20 -5.54 7.16
C HIS A 8 -5.36 -4.65 6.69
N LEU A 9 -6.58 -5.13 6.86
CA LEU A 9 -7.75 -4.25 6.85
C LEU A 9 -7.74 -3.41 8.12
N CYS A 10 -8.11 -2.14 8.00
CA CYS A 10 -8.26 -1.24 9.13
C CYS A 10 -9.67 -0.63 9.15
N LEU A 11 -10.25 -0.52 10.32
CA LEU A 11 -11.42 0.32 10.56
C LEU A 11 -10.92 1.69 11.07
N ASP A 12 -11.03 2.70 10.24
CA ASP A 12 -10.71 4.07 10.60
C ASP A 12 -11.87 4.66 11.40
N VAL A 13 -11.59 5.09 12.63
CA VAL A 13 -12.55 5.71 13.54
C VAL A 13 -12.13 7.17 13.74
N ILE A 14 -12.85 8.07 13.09
CA ILE A 14 -12.55 9.50 13.07
C ILE A 14 -13.37 10.21 14.14
N HIS A 15 -12.68 10.80 15.11
CA HIS A 15 -13.26 11.61 16.18
C HIS A 15 -13.05 13.10 15.86
N GLN A 16 -14.15 13.77 15.50
CA GLN A 16 -14.12 15.21 15.18
C GLN A 16 -14.16 16.07 16.45
N THR A 17 -13.75 17.33 16.32
CA THR A 17 -13.75 18.31 17.43
C THR A 17 -15.15 18.65 17.93
N ASP A 18 -16.18 18.43 17.13
CA ASP A 18 -17.60 18.63 17.49
C ASP A 18 -18.24 17.43 18.20
N GLY A 19 -17.43 16.37 18.45
CA GLY A 19 -17.88 15.13 19.10
C GLY A 19 -18.49 14.10 18.14
N THR A 20 -18.56 14.38 16.83
CA THR A 20 -19.02 13.37 15.86
C THR A 20 -17.99 12.29 15.66
N GLU A 21 -18.45 11.04 15.50
CA GLU A 21 -17.64 9.87 15.19
C GLU A 21 -18.10 9.29 13.85
N THR A 22 -17.14 9.06 12.96
CA THR A 22 -17.39 8.36 11.68
C THR A 22 -16.50 7.15 11.56
N LYS A 23 -17.01 6.10 10.92
CA LYS A 23 -16.28 4.84 10.71
C LYS A 23 -16.26 4.49 9.22
N SER A 24 -15.09 4.07 8.75
CA SER A 24 -14.93 3.58 7.38
C SER A 24 -13.85 2.52 7.32
N TYR A 25 -13.96 1.58 6.38
CA TYR A 25 -12.85 0.68 6.10
C TYR A 25 -11.77 1.40 5.33
N GLY A 26 -10.52 1.21 5.79
CA GLY A 26 -9.30 1.77 5.24
C GLY A 26 -8.21 0.71 5.08
N GLY A 27 -6.97 1.17 5.02
CA GLY A 27 -5.81 0.30 4.82
C GLY A 27 -5.90 -0.44 3.49
N ILE A 28 -5.67 -1.76 3.51
CA ILE A 28 -5.67 -2.59 2.28
C ILE A 28 -6.93 -2.42 1.42
N TYR A 29 -8.05 -1.95 1.98
CA TYR A 29 -9.26 -1.70 1.20
C TYR A 29 -9.05 -0.66 0.10
N PHE A 30 -8.27 0.40 0.36
CA PHE A 30 -7.92 1.39 -0.65
C PHE A 30 -7.11 0.77 -1.80
N ALA A 31 -6.13 -0.04 -1.48
CA ALA A 31 -5.31 -0.72 -2.48
C ALA A 31 -6.14 -1.68 -3.36
N VAL A 32 -7.00 -2.49 -2.74
CA VAL A 32 -7.87 -3.45 -3.44
C VAL A 32 -8.88 -2.73 -4.31
N GLY A 33 -9.59 -1.72 -3.77
CA GLY A 33 -10.60 -0.96 -4.52
C GLY A 33 -9.98 -0.20 -5.70
N ALA A 34 -8.81 0.42 -5.51
CA ALA A 34 -8.08 1.08 -6.57
C ALA A 34 -7.68 0.11 -7.67
N LEU A 35 -7.03 -1.01 -7.30
CA LEU A 35 -6.61 -2.00 -8.29
C LEU A 35 -7.80 -2.60 -9.03
N ALA A 36 -8.89 -2.90 -8.33
CA ALA A 36 -10.12 -3.39 -8.93
C ALA A 36 -10.71 -2.42 -9.96
N GLY A 37 -10.65 -1.12 -9.66
CA GLY A 37 -11.13 -0.08 -10.57
C GLY A 37 -10.28 0.07 -11.83
N ILE A 38 -8.94 0.09 -11.71
CA ILE A 38 -8.03 0.38 -12.83
C ILE A 38 -7.68 -0.87 -13.66
N ALA A 39 -7.74 -2.07 -13.07
CA ALA A 39 -7.40 -3.31 -13.76
C ALA A 39 -8.46 -3.71 -14.79
N SER A 40 -8.06 -4.54 -15.74
CA SER A 40 -8.99 -5.15 -16.72
C SER A 40 -10.01 -6.05 -16.01
N ALA A 41 -11.21 -6.17 -16.58
CA ALA A 41 -12.21 -7.13 -16.10
C ALA A 41 -11.74 -8.60 -16.21
N ALA A 42 -10.76 -8.87 -17.08
CA ALA A 42 -10.15 -10.19 -17.25
C ALA A 42 -8.99 -10.46 -16.24
N ASP A 43 -8.60 -9.47 -15.45
CA ASP A 43 -7.60 -9.63 -14.41
C ASP A 43 -8.24 -10.25 -13.15
N THR A 44 -7.41 -10.81 -12.26
CA THR A 44 -7.87 -11.33 -10.98
C THR A 44 -7.02 -10.74 -9.85
N ILE A 45 -7.66 -10.28 -8.81
CA ILE A 45 -7.03 -9.68 -7.63
C ILE A 45 -7.33 -10.57 -6.42
N TYR A 46 -6.28 -11.02 -5.74
CA TYR A 46 -6.35 -11.80 -4.52
C TYR A 46 -5.97 -10.94 -3.31
N PRO A 47 -6.92 -10.33 -2.60
CA PRO A 47 -6.63 -9.72 -1.31
C PRO A 47 -6.39 -10.82 -0.25
N VAL A 48 -5.30 -10.70 0.50
CA VAL A 48 -4.95 -11.65 1.56
C VAL A 48 -4.83 -10.89 2.88
N PHE A 49 -5.84 -11.02 3.72
CA PHE A 49 -5.88 -10.38 5.04
C PHE A 49 -6.86 -11.07 5.99
N GLY A 50 -6.63 -10.86 7.27
CA GLY A 50 -7.56 -11.28 8.31
C GLY A 50 -8.51 -10.17 8.72
N VAL A 51 -9.70 -10.53 9.15
CA VAL A 51 -10.70 -9.64 9.75
C VAL A 51 -11.27 -10.26 11.02
N GLY A 52 -11.69 -9.44 11.98
CA GLY A 52 -12.44 -9.90 13.13
C GLY A 52 -13.71 -10.63 12.70
N GLU A 53 -14.10 -11.68 13.43
CA GLU A 53 -15.21 -12.57 13.05
C GLU A 53 -16.54 -11.83 12.79
N ASN A 54 -16.79 -10.73 13.50
CA ASN A 54 -18.01 -9.93 13.32
C ASN A 54 -18.03 -9.13 12.00
N ASP A 55 -16.86 -8.79 11.45
CA ASP A 55 -16.72 -8.03 10.22
C ASP A 55 -16.54 -8.92 8.99
N PHE A 56 -16.38 -10.25 9.16
CA PHE A 56 -16.01 -11.15 8.06
C PHE A 56 -17.03 -11.15 6.91
N GLU A 57 -18.31 -11.41 7.19
CA GLU A 57 -19.33 -11.41 6.14
C GLU A 57 -19.62 -10.01 5.56
N PRO A 58 -19.70 -8.94 6.36
CA PRO A 58 -19.75 -7.58 5.80
C PRO A 58 -18.61 -7.25 4.84
N VAL A 59 -17.37 -7.57 5.21
CA VAL A 59 -16.19 -7.29 4.37
C VAL A 59 -16.17 -8.15 3.11
N ARG A 60 -16.51 -9.45 3.20
CA ARG A 60 -16.64 -10.31 2.02
C ARG A 60 -17.70 -9.78 1.05
N SER A 61 -18.84 -9.35 1.56
CA SER A 61 -19.91 -8.77 0.75
C SER A 61 -19.47 -7.47 0.08
N LEU A 62 -18.68 -6.65 0.79
CA LEU A 62 -18.10 -5.43 0.23
C LEU A 62 -17.11 -5.73 -0.90
N MET A 63 -16.25 -6.74 -0.74
CA MET A 63 -15.30 -7.16 -1.78
C MET A 63 -15.99 -7.78 -3.00
N ALA A 64 -17.11 -8.47 -2.80
CA ALA A 64 -17.89 -9.07 -3.89
C ALA A 64 -18.52 -8.05 -4.86
N GLN A 65 -18.49 -6.75 -4.52
CA GLN A 65 -18.91 -5.69 -5.45
C GLN A 65 -17.93 -5.51 -6.63
N TYR A 66 -16.71 -6.00 -6.49
CA TYR A 66 -15.70 -5.93 -7.53
C TYR A 66 -15.60 -7.26 -8.28
N PRO A 67 -16.05 -7.33 -9.56
CA PRO A 67 -16.14 -8.60 -10.29
C PRO A 67 -14.80 -9.28 -10.59
N ASN A 68 -13.70 -8.52 -10.47
CA ASN A 68 -12.33 -9.00 -10.67
C ASN A 68 -11.58 -9.27 -9.35
N VAL A 69 -12.27 -9.24 -8.20
CA VAL A 69 -11.71 -9.57 -6.88
C VAL A 69 -12.14 -10.97 -6.47
N ASP A 70 -11.19 -11.84 -6.23
CA ASP A 70 -11.39 -13.15 -5.61
C ASP A 70 -11.09 -13.06 -4.11
N ALA A 71 -12.15 -13.02 -3.32
CA ALA A 71 -12.09 -12.83 -1.87
C ALA A 71 -11.69 -14.10 -1.08
N SER A 72 -11.25 -15.18 -1.74
CA SER A 72 -10.87 -16.44 -1.08
C SER A 72 -9.64 -16.33 -0.16
N GLY A 73 -8.84 -15.27 -0.32
CA GLY A 73 -7.71 -14.97 0.57
C GLY A 73 -8.10 -14.25 1.87
N ILE A 74 -9.37 -13.83 2.02
CA ILE A 74 -9.85 -13.18 3.24
C ILE A 74 -10.27 -14.25 4.25
N PHE A 75 -9.81 -14.12 5.49
CA PHE A 75 -10.09 -15.12 6.54
C PHE A 75 -10.50 -14.45 7.85
N PRO A 76 -11.42 -15.08 8.62
CA PRO A 76 -11.78 -14.59 9.94
C PRO A 76 -10.73 -14.96 10.99
N PHE A 77 -10.61 -14.13 12.03
CA PHE A 77 -9.92 -14.47 13.26
C PHE A 77 -10.77 -14.07 14.47
N GLN A 78 -10.51 -14.72 15.60
CA GLN A 78 -11.20 -14.41 16.84
C GLN A 78 -10.72 -13.05 17.38
N GLY A 79 -11.65 -12.13 17.58
CA GLY A 79 -11.37 -10.76 18.05
C GLY A 79 -11.92 -9.69 17.13
N GLU A 80 -11.50 -8.46 17.33
CA GLU A 80 -11.92 -7.31 16.58
C GLU A 80 -10.94 -7.01 15.43
N THR A 81 -11.46 -6.48 14.31
CA THR A 81 -10.64 -5.96 13.21
C THR A 81 -9.74 -4.83 13.71
N ASN A 82 -8.55 -4.69 13.10
CA ASN A 82 -7.65 -3.57 13.41
C ASN A 82 -8.40 -2.24 13.34
N GLN A 83 -8.11 -1.35 14.27
CA GLN A 83 -8.68 0.00 14.30
C GLN A 83 -7.59 1.05 14.37
N VAL A 84 -7.77 2.13 13.62
CA VAL A 84 -7.02 3.36 13.78
C VAL A 84 -7.97 4.46 14.20
N HIS A 85 -7.76 5.00 15.39
CA HIS A 85 -8.52 6.12 15.91
C HIS A 85 -7.78 7.42 15.61
N LEU A 86 -8.44 8.33 14.90
CA LEU A 86 -7.93 9.64 14.52
C LEU A 86 -8.63 10.69 15.35
N TYR A 87 -7.96 11.22 16.36
CA TYR A 87 -8.49 12.25 17.27
C TYR A 87 -8.04 13.63 16.78
N TYR A 88 -8.95 14.37 16.15
CA TYR A 88 -8.69 15.72 15.69
C TYR A 88 -8.76 16.72 16.86
N THR A 89 -7.69 17.48 17.06
CA THR A 89 -7.62 18.59 18.03
C THR A 89 -7.97 19.92 17.37
N ASP A 90 -7.72 20.04 16.08
CA ASP A 90 -8.11 21.13 15.20
C ASP A 90 -8.28 20.60 13.76
N LYS A 91 -8.37 21.49 12.75
CA LYS A 91 -8.56 21.08 11.35
C LYS A 91 -7.35 20.37 10.71
N GLU A 92 -6.17 20.53 11.28
CA GLU A 92 -4.91 20.06 10.70
C GLU A 92 -4.16 19.09 11.62
N SER A 93 -4.35 19.20 12.93
CA SER A 93 -3.63 18.42 13.94
C SER A 93 -4.48 17.27 14.46
N ARG A 94 -3.92 16.08 14.47
CA ARG A 94 -4.55 14.88 15.01
C ARG A 94 -3.57 13.99 15.74
N THR A 95 -4.09 13.23 16.68
CA THR A 95 -3.38 12.11 17.32
C THR A 95 -3.91 10.80 16.74
N GLU A 96 -3.01 9.87 16.44
CA GLU A 96 -3.34 8.57 15.90
C GLU A 96 -3.09 7.48 16.94
N CYS A 97 -4.09 6.64 17.19
CA CYS A 97 -4.00 5.51 18.09
C CYS A 97 -4.38 4.22 17.36
N SER A 98 -3.56 3.18 17.50
CA SER A 98 -3.86 1.85 16.95
C SER A 98 -4.46 0.97 18.03
N LYS A 99 -5.59 0.32 17.72
CA LYS A 99 -6.24 -0.66 18.60
C LYS A 99 -6.47 -1.97 17.84
N HIS A 100 -6.57 -3.07 18.60
CA HIS A 100 -6.91 -4.40 18.06
C HIS A 100 -5.99 -4.82 16.90
N ILE A 101 -4.67 -4.53 17.02
CA ILE A 101 -3.70 -4.92 15.98
C ILE A 101 -3.67 -6.43 15.84
N ALA A 102 -4.03 -6.95 14.67
CA ALA A 102 -4.03 -8.37 14.37
C ALA A 102 -2.62 -8.95 14.36
N ALA A 103 -2.55 -10.27 14.56
CA ALA A 103 -1.31 -11.01 14.38
C ALA A 103 -0.85 -10.95 12.91
N PRO A 104 0.48 -11.03 12.66
CA PRO A 104 1.01 -11.06 11.31
C PRO A 104 0.40 -12.20 10.48
N ILE A 105 0.11 -11.92 9.21
CA ILE A 105 -0.42 -12.89 8.26
C ILE A 105 0.66 -13.96 8.00
N PRO A 106 0.43 -15.22 8.34
CA PRO A 106 1.42 -16.26 8.15
C PRO A 106 1.55 -16.64 6.67
N PHE A 107 2.74 -17.08 6.26
CA PHE A 107 3.02 -17.49 4.88
C PHE A 107 2.00 -18.48 4.32
N SER A 108 1.55 -19.44 5.12
CA SER A 108 0.55 -20.45 4.72
C SER A 108 -0.78 -19.86 4.22
N ARG A 109 -1.14 -18.65 4.66
CA ARG A 109 -2.31 -17.92 4.13
C ARG A 109 -2.04 -17.23 2.81
N ILE A 110 -0.79 -16.88 2.53
CA ILE A 110 -0.37 -16.13 1.33
C ILE A 110 0.01 -17.09 0.19
N GLU A 111 0.65 -18.20 0.52
CA GLU A 111 1.21 -19.17 -0.44
C GLU A 111 0.24 -19.60 -1.56
N PRO A 112 -1.06 -19.91 -1.30
CA PRO A 112 -2.00 -20.31 -2.35
C PRO A 112 -2.19 -19.26 -3.45
N PHE A 113 -1.87 -18.00 -3.17
CA PHE A 113 -2.11 -16.86 -4.03
C PHE A 113 -0.82 -16.29 -4.68
N LEU A 114 0.30 -17.04 -4.67
CA LEU A 114 1.58 -16.56 -5.19
C LEU A 114 1.81 -16.87 -6.69
N SER A 115 0.88 -17.55 -7.36
CA SER A 115 0.98 -17.77 -8.81
C SER A 115 0.45 -16.57 -9.61
N VAL A 116 1.10 -15.43 -9.49
CA VAL A 116 0.63 -14.12 -9.95
C VAL A 116 1.72 -13.36 -10.73
N GLN A 117 1.35 -12.26 -11.38
CA GLN A 117 2.23 -11.37 -12.13
C GLN A 117 2.81 -10.24 -11.27
N GLY A 118 2.23 -9.98 -10.10
CA GLY A 118 2.72 -8.96 -9.18
C GLY A 118 2.16 -9.13 -7.77
N ILE A 119 2.95 -8.74 -6.77
CA ILE A 119 2.58 -8.76 -5.35
C ILE A 119 2.75 -7.36 -4.78
N PHE A 120 1.71 -6.84 -4.15
CA PHE A 120 1.76 -5.61 -3.37
C PHE A 120 1.69 -5.95 -1.87
N LEU A 121 2.67 -5.47 -1.12
CA LEU A 121 2.72 -5.54 0.33
C LEU A 121 2.37 -4.15 0.89
N ASP A 122 1.23 -4.06 1.51
CA ASP A 122 0.66 -2.82 2.04
C ASP A 122 0.76 -2.85 3.57
N MET A 123 1.78 -2.17 4.12
CA MET A 123 2.13 -2.28 5.54
C MET A 123 1.30 -1.34 6.43
N ILE A 124 0.02 -1.67 6.62
CA ILE A 124 -0.99 -0.82 7.27
C ILE A 124 -0.83 -0.74 8.79
N SER A 125 -0.52 -1.86 9.44
CA SER A 125 -0.36 -1.90 10.90
C SER A 125 1.11 -1.86 11.34
N GLY A 126 2.04 -2.13 10.43
CA GLY A 126 3.45 -2.38 10.72
C GLY A 126 3.74 -3.79 11.26
N SER A 127 2.69 -4.60 11.42
CA SER A 127 2.75 -6.01 11.81
C SER A 127 2.06 -6.91 10.79
N ASP A 128 1.80 -6.44 9.58
CA ASP A 128 1.02 -7.13 8.55
C ASP A 128 1.63 -8.47 8.17
N ILE A 129 2.94 -8.49 8.00
CA ILE A 129 3.74 -9.73 7.84
C ILE A 129 5.05 -9.61 8.62
N THR A 130 5.68 -10.75 8.90
CA THR A 130 7.04 -10.78 9.44
C THR A 130 8.08 -10.77 8.33
N LEU A 131 9.33 -10.43 8.67
CA LEU A 131 10.45 -10.53 7.74
C LEU A 131 10.66 -11.97 7.24
N ASP A 132 10.45 -12.97 8.12
CA ASP A 132 10.53 -14.39 7.72
C ASP A 132 9.41 -14.78 6.75
N THR A 133 8.21 -14.19 6.88
CA THR A 133 7.14 -14.35 5.89
C THR A 133 7.53 -13.74 4.54
N LEU A 134 8.16 -12.56 4.54
CA LEU A 134 8.67 -11.95 3.31
C LEU A 134 9.76 -12.80 2.64
N ASP A 135 10.69 -13.37 3.42
CA ASP A 135 11.71 -14.29 2.90
C ASP A 135 11.07 -15.49 2.19
N GLN A 136 10.03 -16.10 2.80
CA GLN A 136 9.29 -17.23 2.21
C GLN A 136 8.55 -16.82 0.93
N ILE A 137 7.90 -15.65 0.91
CA ILE A 137 7.25 -15.10 -0.29
C ILE A 137 8.29 -14.95 -1.41
N ARG A 138 9.43 -14.31 -1.13
CA ARG A 138 10.49 -14.09 -2.13
C ARG A 138 11.02 -15.41 -2.68
N LEU A 139 11.27 -16.40 -1.84
CA LEU A 139 11.75 -17.72 -2.26
C LEU A 139 10.72 -18.42 -3.17
N ALA A 140 9.44 -18.37 -2.82
CA ALA A 140 8.36 -18.97 -3.60
C ALA A 140 8.20 -18.36 -4.99
N VAL A 141 8.38 -17.04 -5.13
CA VAL A 141 8.14 -16.34 -6.40
C VAL A 141 9.41 -16.09 -7.22
N ARG A 142 10.58 -16.33 -6.65
CA ARG A 142 11.89 -16.14 -7.32
C ARG A 142 12.01 -16.84 -8.68
N PRO A 143 11.55 -18.11 -8.84
CA PRO A 143 11.67 -18.81 -10.12
C PRO A 143 10.92 -18.14 -11.28
N LYS A 144 9.86 -17.39 -10.96
CA LYS A 144 9.03 -16.67 -11.95
C LYS A 144 9.41 -15.20 -12.08
N ASN A 145 10.37 -14.70 -11.29
CA ASN A 145 10.74 -13.29 -11.19
C ASN A 145 9.53 -12.36 -10.96
N THR A 146 8.53 -12.83 -10.20
CA THR A 146 7.35 -12.00 -9.88
C THR A 146 7.79 -10.78 -9.07
N PRO A 147 7.49 -9.55 -9.52
CA PRO A 147 7.85 -8.35 -8.78
C PRO A 147 7.06 -8.24 -7.48
N ILE A 148 7.76 -7.82 -6.44
CA ILE A 148 7.19 -7.47 -5.13
C ILE A 148 7.39 -5.97 -4.94
N HIS A 149 6.29 -5.24 -4.84
CA HIS A 149 6.25 -3.83 -4.46
C HIS A 149 5.78 -3.71 -3.02
N ILE A 150 6.35 -2.79 -2.24
CA ILE A 150 5.95 -2.54 -0.86
C ILE A 150 5.67 -1.04 -0.64
N ASP A 151 4.62 -0.74 0.11
CA ASP A 151 4.49 0.52 0.83
C ASP A 151 5.01 0.32 2.26
N MET A 152 6.09 1.03 2.62
CA MET A 152 6.72 0.89 3.94
C MET A 152 5.86 1.44 5.08
N HIS A 153 5.11 2.45 4.81
CA HIS A 153 4.10 3.09 5.65
C HIS A 153 4.28 2.80 7.17
N CYS A 154 3.41 2.01 7.78
CA CYS A 154 3.47 1.71 9.21
C CYS A 154 4.57 0.75 9.64
N LEU A 155 5.35 0.16 8.72
CA LEU A 155 6.52 -0.63 9.09
C LEU A 155 7.57 0.22 9.83
N THR A 156 7.59 1.54 9.57
CA THR A 156 8.41 2.53 10.26
C THR A 156 7.72 3.13 11.50
N MET A 157 6.59 2.57 11.91
CA MET A 157 5.84 3.04 13.08
C MET A 157 5.99 2.06 14.26
N GLY A 158 6.02 2.62 15.45
CA GLY A 158 5.84 1.90 16.71
C GLY A 158 4.49 2.28 17.32
N VAL A 159 4.04 1.48 18.28
CA VAL A 159 2.85 1.76 19.08
C VAL A 159 3.26 1.80 20.55
N GLY A 160 2.98 2.91 21.22
CA GLY A 160 3.26 3.11 22.63
C GLY A 160 2.30 2.34 23.55
N PRO A 161 2.59 2.31 24.86
CA PRO A 161 1.72 1.66 25.86
C PRO A 161 0.30 2.27 25.91
N ASP A 162 0.16 3.52 25.52
CA ASP A 162 -1.10 4.26 25.41
C ASP A 162 -1.79 4.07 24.04
N ALA A 163 -1.29 3.15 23.24
CA ALA A 163 -1.72 2.89 21.86
C ALA A 163 -1.41 4.00 20.84
N THR A 164 -0.71 5.08 21.24
CA THR A 164 -0.30 6.16 20.34
C THR A 164 0.77 5.67 19.35
N ARG A 165 0.66 6.08 18.10
CA ARG A 165 1.66 5.80 17.07
C ARG A 165 2.84 6.76 17.18
N TYR A 166 4.05 6.24 16.98
CA TYR A 166 5.26 7.05 16.88
C TYR A 166 6.20 6.50 15.81
N ARG A 167 6.98 7.37 15.17
CA ARG A 167 7.95 6.94 14.16
C ARG A 167 9.19 6.32 14.80
N ARG A 168 9.71 5.29 14.16
CA ARG A 168 10.95 4.61 14.54
C ARG A 168 11.72 4.14 13.31
N PRO A 169 13.07 4.13 13.35
CA PRO A 169 13.85 3.50 12.30
C PRO A 169 13.56 2.00 12.18
N LEU A 170 13.64 1.48 10.97
CA LEU A 170 13.51 0.05 10.70
C LEU A 170 14.89 -0.62 10.84
N SER A 171 15.13 -1.33 11.94
CA SER A 171 16.46 -1.91 12.25
C SER A 171 16.98 -2.88 11.20
N GLU A 172 16.12 -3.72 10.65
CA GLU A 172 16.49 -4.74 9.65
C GLU A 172 16.17 -4.32 8.21
N TRP A 173 16.10 -3.02 7.93
CA TRP A 173 15.68 -2.49 6.64
C TRP A 173 16.43 -3.07 5.43
N ARG A 174 17.71 -3.41 5.58
CA ARG A 174 18.51 -4.02 4.50
C ARG A 174 18.00 -5.40 4.12
N ARG A 175 17.59 -6.22 5.10
CA ARG A 175 16.96 -7.52 4.83
C ARG A 175 15.61 -7.36 4.12
N TRP A 176 14.77 -6.41 4.58
CA TRP A 176 13.53 -6.09 3.88
C TRP A 176 13.80 -5.71 2.43
N CYS A 177 14.68 -4.76 2.17
CA CYS A 177 14.99 -4.28 0.82
C CYS A 177 15.57 -5.37 -0.09
N PHE A 178 16.35 -6.31 0.46
CA PHE A 178 16.93 -7.41 -0.31
C PHE A 178 15.90 -8.35 -0.93
N MET A 179 14.67 -8.37 -0.38
CA MET A 179 13.58 -9.22 -0.87
C MET A 179 12.63 -8.53 -1.85
N LEU A 180 12.80 -7.22 -2.08
CA LEU A 180 11.85 -6.37 -2.77
C LEU A 180 12.35 -5.93 -4.16
N ASN A 181 11.44 -5.70 -5.10
CA ASN A 181 11.75 -5.14 -6.41
C ASN A 181 11.56 -3.62 -6.46
N SER A 182 10.60 -3.10 -5.72
CA SER A 182 10.37 -1.66 -5.62
C SER A 182 9.80 -1.31 -4.25
N VAL A 183 10.13 -0.11 -3.80
CA VAL A 183 9.80 0.41 -2.48
C VAL A 183 9.14 1.78 -2.63
N GLN A 184 8.08 1.98 -1.89
CA GLN A 184 7.41 3.25 -1.72
C GLN A 184 7.47 3.68 -0.26
N MET A 185 7.60 4.97 -0.03
CA MET A 185 7.46 5.64 1.26
C MET A 185 7.19 7.13 1.03
N ASN A 186 6.62 7.82 2.01
CA ASN A 186 6.55 9.27 1.95
C ASN A 186 7.84 9.92 2.43
N GLU A 187 7.97 11.25 2.28
CA GLU A 187 9.18 11.99 2.65
C GLU A 187 9.52 11.93 4.15
N GLU A 188 8.50 11.90 5.02
CA GLU A 188 8.71 11.78 6.46
C GLU A 188 9.18 10.37 6.84
N GLU A 189 8.63 9.35 6.20
CA GLU A 189 9.06 7.96 6.36
C GLU A 189 10.50 7.80 5.89
N ALA A 190 10.85 8.37 4.72
CA ALA A 190 12.20 8.33 4.19
C ALA A 190 13.21 9.00 5.12
N ALA A 191 12.87 10.14 5.70
CA ALA A 191 13.73 10.86 6.62
C ALA A 191 14.00 10.10 7.93
N GLY A 192 13.00 9.35 8.43
CA GLY A 192 13.10 8.54 9.66
C GLY A 192 13.44 7.07 9.45
N PHE A 193 13.66 6.64 8.20
CA PHE A 193 13.73 5.21 7.84
C PHE A 193 14.90 4.47 8.48
N THR A 194 16.05 5.12 8.58
CA THR A 194 17.29 4.52 9.12
C THR A 194 17.84 5.31 10.31
N VAL A 195 18.57 4.64 11.17
CA VAL A 195 19.30 5.27 12.28
C VAL A 195 20.35 6.25 11.76
N GLU A 196 20.94 5.95 10.59
CA GLU A 196 21.98 6.77 9.96
C GLU A 196 21.45 8.09 9.38
N GLN A 197 20.11 8.25 9.28
CA GLN A 197 19.44 9.45 8.77
C GLN A 197 19.98 9.93 7.41
N TYR A 198 20.04 9.02 6.43
CA TYR A 198 20.42 9.39 5.06
C TYR A 198 19.44 10.41 4.48
N ASN A 199 19.95 11.35 3.69
CA ASN A 199 19.07 12.06 2.76
C ASN A 199 18.56 11.09 1.67
N GLU A 200 17.57 11.51 0.89
CA GLU A 200 16.91 10.65 -0.10
C GLU A 200 17.90 10.02 -1.11
N GLU A 201 18.84 10.79 -1.60
CA GLU A 201 19.86 10.29 -2.54
C GLU A 201 20.82 9.29 -1.87
N GLY A 202 21.22 9.57 -0.62
CA GLY A 202 22.00 8.66 0.20
C GLY A 202 21.25 7.37 0.47
N LEU A 203 19.97 7.45 0.83
CA LEU A 203 19.10 6.30 1.04
C LEU A 203 18.97 5.46 -0.25
N ALA A 204 18.74 6.10 -1.40
CA ALA A 204 18.68 5.41 -2.69
C ALA A 204 20.00 4.70 -3.04
N LYS A 205 21.16 5.34 -2.79
CA LYS A 205 22.48 4.71 -2.98
C LYS A 205 22.71 3.48 -2.10
N GLN A 206 22.04 3.39 -0.96
CA GLN A 206 22.12 2.23 -0.08
C GLN A 206 21.11 1.14 -0.46
N MET A 207 19.89 1.51 -0.88
CA MET A 207 18.80 0.57 -1.16
C MET A 207 18.94 -0.11 -2.54
N LEU A 208 19.22 0.66 -3.60
CA LEU A 208 19.20 0.14 -4.97
C LEU A 208 20.17 -1.04 -5.19
N PRO A 209 21.37 -1.09 -4.58
CA PRO A 209 22.23 -2.27 -4.68
C PRO A 209 21.68 -3.53 -4.01
N LEU A 210 20.66 -3.42 -3.17
CA LEU A 210 20.05 -4.54 -2.43
C LEU A 210 18.91 -5.25 -3.18
N MET A 211 18.85 -5.19 -4.50
CA MET A 211 17.79 -5.74 -5.37
C MET A 211 16.60 -4.80 -5.60
N VAL A 212 16.52 -3.67 -4.94
CA VAL A 212 15.50 -2.64 -5.21
C VAL A 212 15.78 -1.98 -6.55
N ASN A 213 14.85 -2.09 -7.50
CA ASN A 213 15.02 -1.51 -8.84
C ASN A 213 14.44 -0.08 -8.93
N ALA A 214 13.50 0.26 -8.04
CA ALA A 214 12.93 1.60 -7.93
C ALA A 214 12.59 1.92 -6.47
N LEU A 215 12.96 3.13 -6.03
CA LEU A 215 12.55 3.74 -4.79
C LEU A 215 11.69 4.96 -5.12
N CYS A 216 10.42 4.96 -4.70
CA CYS A 216 9.49 6.07 -4.86
C CYS A 216 9.32 6.80 -3.53
N ILE A 217 9.60 8.10 -3.49
CA ILE A 217 9.36 8.96 -2.32
C ILE A 217 8.25 9.94 -2.67
N THR A 218 7.07 9.74 -2.08
CA THR A 218 5.87 10.52 -2.34
C THR A 218 5.81 11.78 -1.48
N ARG A 219 5.22 12.87 -2.02
CA ARG A 219 5.10 14.19 -1.38
C ARG A 219 3.68 14.77 -1.49
N GLY A 220 2.68 13.90 -1.43
CA GLY A 220 1.28 14.32 -1.55
C GLY A 220 1.04 15.22 -2.77
N ALA A 221 0.51 16.42 -2.57
CA ALA A 221 0.21 17.35 -3.66
C ALA A 221 1.44 17.84 -4.44
N ALA A 222 2.65 17.70 -3.92
CA ALA A 222 3.88 18.05 -4.62
C ALA A 222 4.36 16.98 -5.62
N GLY A 223 3.79 15.77 -5.56
CA GLY A 223 4.13 14.67 -6.47
C GLY A 223 5.08 13.67 -5.86
N LEU A 224 6.12 13.25 -6.57
CA LEU A 224 7.10 12.28 -6.07
C LEU A 224 8.47 12.43 -6.73
N THR A 225 9.49 11.91 -6.05
CA THR A 225 10.80 11.60 -6.62
C THR A 225 10.94 10.08 -6.72
N MET A 226 11.38 9.59 -7.86
CA MET A 226 11.73 8.20 -8.05
C MET A 226 13.22 8.06 -8.31
N PHE A 227 13.87 7.16 -7.58
CA PHE A 227 15.26 6.78 -7.79
C PHE A 227 15.31 5.37 -8.38
N ARG A 228 16.17 5.18 -9.38
CA ARG A 228 16.48 3.89 -9.99
C ARG A 228 17.95 3.82 -10.38
N GLN A 229 18.44 2.63 -10.62
CA GLN A 229 19.80 2.43 -11.12
C GLN A 229 19.78 2.01 -12.58
N GLU A 230 20.58 2.68 -13.41
CA GLU A 230 20.76 2.35 -14.81
C GLU A 230 22.26 2.38 -15.13
N HIS A 231 22.79 1.28 -15.66
CA HIS A 231 24.23 1.15 -15.97
C HIS A 231 25.17 1.62 -14.84
N LYS A 232 24.84 1.25 -13.59
CA LYS A 232 25.54 1.65 -12.35
C LYS A 232 25.45 3.16 -12.02
N ARG A 233 24.62 3.94 -12.73
CA ARG A 233 24.35 5.34 -12.42
C ARG A 233 23.02 5.44 -11.66
N LEU A 234 23.03 6.30 -10.65
CA LEU A 234 21.79 6.68 -9.99
C LEU A 234 21.04 7.64 -10.91
N ILE A 235 19.82 7.30 -11.23
CA ILE A 235 18.90 8.14 -11.98
C ILE A 235 17.84 8.65 -11.00
N ARG A 236 17.64 9.96 -11.00
CA ARG A 236 16.59 10.63 -10.24
C ARG A 236 15.57 11.21 -11.23
N ASN A 237 14.33 10.80 -11.09
CA ASN A 237 13.21 11.34 -11.85
C ASN A 237 12.27 12.08 -10.90
N GLU A 238 11.87 13.28 -11.23
CA GLU A 238 10.87 14.06 -10.50
C GLU A 238 9.57 14.10 -11.28
N PHE A 239 8.47 13.84 -10.59
CA PHE A 239 7.12 13.88 -11.14
C PHE A 239 6.34 14.94 -10.35
N THR A 240 5.96 16.00 -11.02
CA THR A 240 5.16 17.08 -10.43
C THR A 240 3.79 16.54 -10.02
N GLY A 241 3.30 16.99 -8.89
CA GLY A 241 1.95 16.65 -8.42
C GLY A 241 0.89 17.11 -9.42
N VAL A 242 -0.17 16.34 -9.54
CA VAL A 242 -1.32 16.70 -10.35
C VAL A 242 -2.14 17.74 -9.60
N PRO A 243 -2.37 18.94 -10.15
CA PRO A 243 -3.18 19.95 -9.48
C PRO A 243 -4.62 19.44 -9.28
N THR A 244 -4.99 19.24 -8.04
CA THR A 244 -6.35 18.82 -7.65
C THR A 244 -6.83 19.71 -6.51
N GLY A 245 -8.13 19.94 -6.43
CA GLY A 245 -8.74 20.48 -5.22
C GLY A 245 -8.88 19.36 -4.18
N SER A 246 -7.74 18.84 -3.69
CA SER A 246 -7.72 17.70 -2.74
C SER A 246 -8.66 17.95 -1.57
N LYS A 247 -9.52 16.95 -1.28
CA LYS A 247 -10.46 16.96 -0.16
C LYS A 247 -9.94 16.12 0.99
N ASP A 248 -9.39 14.94 0.67
CA ASP A 248 -8.96 13.96 1.65
C ASP A 248 -7.78 13.15 1.09
N PRO A 249 -6.57 13.22 1.66
CA PRO A 249 -5.42 12.47 1.21
C PRO A 249 -5.39 11.02 1.71
N THR A 250 -6.39 10.59 2.50
CA THR A 250 -6.43 9.24 3.07
C THR A 250 -6.44 8.18 1.97
N GLY A 251 -5.63 7.16 2.11
CA GLY A 251 -5.52 6.07 1.15
C GLY A 251 -4.76 6.39 -0.14
N CYS A 252 -4.27 7.63 -0.34
CA CYS A 252 -3.52 7.97 -1.55
C CYS A 252 -2.22 7.19 -1.70
N GLY A 253 -1.54 6.83 -0.61
CA GLY A 253 -0.37 5.96 -0.60
C GLY A 253 -0.71 4.57 -1.09
N ASP A 254 -1.73 3.95 -0.51
CA ASP A 254 -2.19 2.59 -0.86
C ASP A 254 -2.62 2.52 -2.34
N VAL A 255 -3.35 3.54 -2.79
CA VAL A 255 -3.77 3.70 -4.19
C VAL A 255 -2.57 3.86 -5.12
N PHE A 256 -1.57 4.67 -4.74
CA PHE A 256 -0.34 4.82 -5.51
C PHE A 256 0.39 3.47 -5.67
N GLY A 257 0.61 2.74 -4.59
CA GLY A 257 1.31 1.46 -4.62
C GLY A 257 0.61 0.43 -5.51
N ALA A 258 -0.71 0.30 -5.39
CA ALA A 258 -1.51 -0.59 -6.21
C ALA A 258 -1.44 -0.22 -7.71
N ALA A 259 -1.59 1.06 -8.04
CA ALA A 259 -1.51 1.56 -9.42
C ALA A 259 -0.10 1.43 -10.00
N PHE A 260 0.94 1.71 -9.21
CA PHE A 260 2.35 1.56 -9.60
C PHE A 260 2.66 0.11 -9.99
N LEU A 261 2.31 -0.84 -9.13
CA LEU A 261 2.54 -2.26 -9.43
C LEU A 261 1.80 -2.70 -10.69
N TYR A 262 0.52 -2.34 -10.83
CA TYR A 262 -0.28 -2.70 -11.99
C TYR A 262 0.35 -2.19 -13.30
N GLN A 263 0.65 -0.90 -13.34
CA GLN A 263 1.22 -0.28 -14.53
C GLN A 263 2.63 -0.77 -14.82
N TYR A 264 3.44 -1.06 -13.79
CA TYR A 264 4.74 -1.70 -13.98
C TYR A 264 4.60 -3.10 -14.57
N CYS A 265 3.68 -3.92 -14.07
CA CYS A 265 3.45 -5.26 -14.60
C CYS A 265 2.99 -5.24 -16.06
N THR A 266 2.22 -4.23 -16.44
CA THR A 266 1.71 -4.06 -17.80
C THR A 266 2.77 -3.52 -18.77
N SER A 267 3.54 -2.50 -18.35
CA SER A 267 4.45 -1.76 -19.24
C SER A 267 5.91 -2.15 -19.13
N LYS A 268 6.30 -2.79 -18.02
CA LYS A 268 7.70 -3.05 -17.62
C LYS A 268 8.56 -1.78 -17.59
N ASN A 269 7.94 -0.64 -17.32
CA ASN A 269 8.58 0.66 -17.30
C ASN A 269 8.24 1.40 -16.00
N PHE A 270 9.24 1.69 -15.18
CA PHE A 270 9.07 2.35 -13.87
C PHE A 270 8.60 3.81 -14.00
N GLU A 271 9.04 4.54 -15.03
CA GLU A 271 8.63 5.95 -15.22
C GLU A 271 7.15 6.04 -15.57
N LYS A 272 6.68 5.16 -16.50
CA LYS A 272 5.26 5.06 -16.82
C LYS A 272 4.44 4.65 -15.61
N ALA A 273 4.98 3.73 -14.78
CA ALA A 273 4.31 3.29 -13.57
C ALA A 273 4.19 4.43 -12.54
N ALA A 274 5.26 5.19 -12.33
CA ALA A 274 5.26 6.33 -11.41
C ALA A 274 4.31 7.45 -11.85
N LEU A 275 4.32 7.79 -13.14
CA LEU A 275 3.42 8.80 -13.70
C LEU A 275 1.95 8.39 -13.53
N PHE A 276 1.60 7.18 -13.95
CA PHE A 276 0.24 6.66 -13.83
C PHE A 276 -0.22 6.60 -12.38
N ALA A 277 0.63 6.10 -11.47
CA ALA A 277 0.31 6.02 -10.05
C ALA A 277 0.08 7.39 -9.42
N ASN A 278 0.88 8.40 -9.81
CA ASN A 278 0.71 9.78 -9.36
C ASN A 278 -0.65 10.36 -9.79
N GLU A 279 -1.09 10.10 -11.02
CA GLU A 279 -2.39 10.55 -11.53
C GLU A 279 -3.55 9.86 -10.81
N VAL A 280 -3.47 8.53 -10.58
CA VAL A 280 -4.52 7.75 -9.91
C VAL A 280 -4.63 8.15 -8.44
N ALA A 281 -3.49 8.30 -7.73
CA ALA A 281 -3.48 8.75 -6.34
C ALA A 281 -4.03 10.18 -6.18
N ALA A 282 -3.66 11.09 -7.09
CA ALA A 282 -4.21 12.44 -7.10
C ALA A 282 -5.73 12.44 -7.32
N ALA A 283 -6.25 11.53 -8.14
CA ALA A 283 -7.69 11.37 -8.33
C ALA A 283 -8.40 10.85 -7.08
N ASN A 284 -7.76 9.97 -6.30
CA ASN A 284 -8.30 9.49 -5.03
C ASN A 284 -8.46 10.63 -4.03
N SER A 285 -7.55 11.59 -3.98
CA SER A 285 -7.62 12.73 -3.06
C SER A 285 -8.85 13.63 -3.25
N LEU A 286 -9.59 13.47 -4.34
CA LEU A 286 -10.87 14.18 -4.58
C LEU A 286 -12.06 13.53 -3.87
N PHE A 287 -11.91 12.33 -3.35
CA PHE A 287 -12.95 11.59 -2.65
C PHE A 287 -12.81 11.79 -1.14
N SER A 288 -13.87 11.54 -0.38
CA SER A 288 -13.83 11.49 1.07
C SER A 288 -13.90 10.03 1.51
N GLY A 289 -12.84 9.56 2.13
CA GLY A 289 -12.70 8.16 2.54
C GLY A 289 -12.78 7.18 1.36
N SER A 290 -13.06 5.92 1.67
CA SER A 290 -13.00 4.82 0.69
C SER A 290 -14.29 4.56 -0.09
N ALA A 291 -15.41 5.20 0.27
CA ALA A 291 -16.72 4.90 -0.32
C ALA A 291 -16.82 5.16 -1.84
N GLU A 292 -16.06 6.13 -2.33
CA GLU A 292 -16.09 6.53 -3.75
C GLU A 292 -14.93 5.92 -4.58
N ILE A 293 -14.11 5.03 -4.00
CA ILE A 293 -12.90 4.50 -4.66
C ILE A 293 -13.19 3.81 -6.00
N GLY A 294 -14.37 3.26 -6.19
CA GLY A 294 -14.82 2.69 -7.47
C GLY A 294 -14.82 3.68 -8.64
N ARG A 295 -14.82 5.00 -8.37
CA ARG A 295 -14.73 6.05 -9.41
C ARG A 295 -13.35 6.12 -10.06
N LEU A 296 -12.34 5.44 -9.51
CA LEU A 296 -11.04 5.27 -10.16
C LEU A 296 -11.12 4.42 -11.44
N SER A 297 -12.24 3.75 -11.70
CA SER A 297 -12.50 3.02 -12.95
C SER A 297 -12.35 3.86 -14.22
N ARG A 298 -12.38 5.18 -14.13
CA ARG A 298 -12.08 6.09 -15.24
C ARG A 298 -10.65 5.97 -15.78
N PHE A 299 -9.72 5.39 -15.01
CA PHE A 299 -8.34 5.11 -15.41
C PHE A 299 -8.15 3.72 -16.03
N LYS A 300 -9.22 2.93 -16.11
CA LYS A 300 -9.18 1.64 -16.77
C LYS A 300 -8.84 1.83 -18.24
N ALA A 301 -7.85 1.09 -18.72
CA ALA A 301 -7.56 1.09 -20.16
C ALA A 301 -8.80 0.64 -20.94
N PRO A 302 -9.15 1.30 -22.07
CA PRO A 302 -10.24 0.82 -22.90
C PRO A 302 -9.98 -0.63 -23.28
N GLU A 303 -11.00 -1.48 -23.10
CA GLU A 303 -10.90 -2.87 -23.54
C GLU A 303 -10.59 -2.86 -25.04
N ALA A 304 -9.52 -3.57 -25.42
CA ALA A 304 -9.21 -3.73 -26.83
C ALA A 304 -10.44 -4.33 -27.49
N GLY A 305 -11.16 -3.51 -28.23
CA GLY A 305 -12.41 -3.90 -28.88
C GLY A 305 -12.17 -5.18 -29.67
N GLY A 306 -12.90 -6.22 -29.34
CA GLY A 306 -12.93 -7.45 -30.15
C GLY A 306 -13.31 -7.06 -31.56
N LYS A 307 -12.38 -7.22 -32.49
CA LYS A 307 -12.64 -7.29 -33.92
C LYS A 307 -12.93 -8.73 -34.28
#